data_9b8bbdae65a6ba9bc32671c0fc4941a2
#
_entry.id   9b8bbdae65a6ba9bc32671c0fc4941a2
#
_cell.length_a   1.000
_cell.length_b   1.000
_cell.length_c   1.000
_cell.angle_alpha   90.00
_cell.angle_beta   90.00
_cell.angle_gamma   90.00
#
_symmetry.space_group_name_H-M   'P 1'
#
loop_
_entity.id
_entity.type
_entity.pdbx_description
1 polymer ?
#
loop_
_entity_poly.entity_id
_entity_poly.type
_entity_poly.pdbx_seq_one_letter_code
_entity_poly.pdbx_strand_id
1 'polypeptide(L)'
;MQDRGPPTGRRPALTATVVNIISVDPARQQELIEVLTEGTEQVIRHRPGFVSVTLLAAVDGSRVINIAQWDGPDDAEATLADPRAQEFAARIAELGVPEAGVYRPAGQFTAPARTR
;
A
#
# COMPACT_ATOMS: atom_id res chain seq x y z
N MET A 1 24.64 21.72 -6.42
CA MET A 1 24.35 21.26 -6.34
C MET A 1 23.73 20.76 -6.32
N GLN A 2 23.77 20.68 -6.26
CA GLN A 2 23.22 20.13 -6.10
C GLN A 2 22.73 19.38 -6.01
N ASP A 3 22.87 19.22 -5.85
CA ASP A 3 22.36 18.42 -5.72
C ASP A 3 22.11 17.76 -5.53
N ARG A 4 22.23 17.86 -5.24
CA ARG A 4 21.90 17.11 -4.98
C ARG A 4 21.49 16.31 -4.79
N GLY A 5 21.54 16.23 -4.80
CA GLY A 5 21.22 15.34 -4.55
C GLY A 5 20.84 14.76 -4.75
N PRO A 6 20.83 14.56 -4.56
CA PRO A 6 20.44 13.73 -4.68
C PRO A 6 19.94 13.43 -5.14
N PRO A 7 20.17 13.36 -5.02
CA PRO A 7 19.68 12.85 -5.49
C PRO A 7 18.95 12.56 -5.82
N THR A 8 19.09 12.48 -5.60
CA THR A 8 18.48 12.07 -5.79
C THR A 8 17.57 11.78 -5.83
N GLY A 9 17.59 11.94 -5.37
CA GLY A 9 16.76 11.48 -5.21
C GLY A 9 15.72 11.71 -5.32
N ARG A 10 15.69 11.88 -5.26
CA ARG A 10 14.72 12.12 -5.49
C ARG A 10 13.69 12.21 -6.06
N ARG A 11 13.29 11.74 -6.12
CA ARG A 11 12.29 11.76 -6.87
C ARG A 11 11.03 11.46 -6.24
N PRO A 12 10.63 12.04 -5.09
CA PRO A 12 9.33 11.80 -4.46
C PRO A 12 8.17 12.08 -5.41
N ALA A 13 8.37 13.02 -6.33
CA ALA A 13 7.32 13.39 -7.28
C ALA A 13 6.95 12.24 -8.20
N LEU A 14 7.82 11.22 -8.33
CA LEU A 14 7.60 10.10 -9.24
C LEU A 14 7.01 8.88 -8.54
N THR A 15 6.95 8.89 -7.21
CA THR A 15 6.38 7.75 -6.48
C THR A 15 4.87 7.84 -6.42
N ALA A 16 4.25 6.71 -6.27
CA ALA A 16 2.81 6.62 -6.09
C ALA A 16 2.50 5.82 -4.84
N THR A 17 1.56 6.32 -4.05
CA THR A 17 1.08 5.63 -2.86
C THR A 17 -0.35 5.18 -3.12
N VAL A 18 -0.59 3.89 -3.07
CA VAL A 18 -1.92 3.34 -3.22
C VAL A 18 -2.42 2.97 -1.83
N VAL A 19 -3.56 3.54 -1.43
CA VAL A 19 -4.17 3.22 -0.13
C VAL A 19 -5.48 2.52 -0.40
N ASN A 20 -5.64 1.34 0.18
CA ASN A 20 -6.87 0.58 0.06
C ASN A 20 -7.42 0.36 1.47
N ILE A 21 -8.59 0.90 1.73
CA ILE A 21 -9.25 0.77 3.03
C ILE A 21 -10.33 -0.29 2.87
N ILE A 22 -10.19 -1.41 3.57
CA ILE A 22 -11.09 -2.55 3.39
C ILE A 22 -11.90 -2.73 4.66
N SER A 23 -13.20 -2.50 4.54
CA SER A 23 -14.13 -2.74 5.64
C SER A 23 -14.41 -4.24 5.74
N VAL A 24 -14.40 -4.78 6.93
CA VAL A 24 -14.51 -6.23 7.13
C VAL A 24 -15.24 -6.51 8.44
N ASP A 25 -15.92 -7.65 8.50
CA ASP A 25 -16.48 -8.15 9.75
C ASP A 25 -15.32 -8.43 10.71
N PRO A 26 -15.37 -7.94 11.96
CA PRO A 26 -14.28 -8.19 12.90
C PRO A 26 -13.91 -9.66 13.05
N ALA A 27 -14.88 -10.57 12.91
CA ALA A 27 -14.60 -12.00 13.00
C ALA A 27 -13.77 -12.50 11.81
N ARG A 28 -13.68 -11.73 10.74
CA ARG A 28 -12.95 -12.13 9.54
C ARG A 28 -11.73 -11.25 9.26
N GLN A 29 -11.41 -10.34 10.16
CA GLN A 29 -10.27 -9.45 9.96
C GLN A 29 -8.97 -10.21 9.74
N GLN A 30 -8.72 -11.22 10.57
CA GLN A 30 -7.50 -12.00 10.48
C GLN A 30 -7.42 -12.77 9.17
N GLU A 31 -8.54 -13.31 8.71
CA GLU A 31 -8.58 -13.99 7.43
C GLU A 31 -8.23 -13.03 6.29
N LEU A 32 -8.75 -11.82 6.34
CA LEU A 32 -8.44 -10.80 5.35
C LEU A 32 -6.94 -10.46 5.36
N ILE A 33 -6.36 -10.31 6.54
CA ILE A 33 -4.92 -10.02 6.66
C ILE A 33 -4.11 -11.13 6.02
N GLU A 34 -4.51 -12.38 6.21
CA GLU A 34 -3.81 -13.52 5.64
C GLU A 34 -3.86 -13.51 4.11
N VAL A 35 -5.02 -13.17 3.54
CA VAL A 35 -5.16 -13.08 2.09
C VAL A 35 -4.29 -11.95 1.54
N LEU A 36 -4.31 -10.80 2.20
CA LEU A 36 -3.48 -9.66 1.79
C LEU A 36 -1.98 -10.00 1.87
N THR A 37 -1.59 -10.70 2.93
CA THR A 37 -0.20 -11.12 3.10
C THR A 37 0.21 -12.08 2.00
N GLU A 38 -0.62 -13.07 1.74
CA GLU A 38 -0.33 -14.07 0.71
C GLU A 38 -0.20 -13.42 -0.67
N GLY A 39 -1.13 -12.54 -1.02
CA GLY A 39 -1.09 -11.85 -2.31
C GLY A 39 0.15 -10.97 -2.44
N THR A 40 0.53 -10.31 -1.36
CA THR A 40 1.72 -9.47 -1.37
C THR A 40 2.97 -10.31 -1.56
N GLU A 41 3.09 -11.41 -0.80
CA GLU A 41 4.29 -12.25 -0.87
C GLU A 41 4.42 -12.99 -2.19
N GLN A 42 3.32 -13.46 -2.74
CA GLN A 42 3.36 -14.28 -3.95
C GLN A 42 3.34 -13.48 -5.24
N VAL A 43 2.73 -12.30 -5.24
CA VAL A 43 2.53 -11.55 -6.49
C VAL A 43 3.08 -10.14 -6.39
N ILE A 44 2.53 -9.33 -5.46
CA ILE A 44 2.71 -7.88 -5.49
C ILE A 44 4.18 -7.49 -5.32
N ARG A 45 4.87 -8.08 -4.36
CA ARG A 45 6.26 -7.71 -4.06
C ARG A 45 7.23 -8.04 -5.18
N HIS A 46 6.81 -8.87 -6.13
CA HIS A 46 7.67 -9.26 -7.24
C HIS A 46 7.40 -8.44 -8.51
N ARG A 47 6.45 -7.51 -8.44
CA ARG A 47 6.10 -6.71 -9.60
C ARG A 47 7.11 -5.58 -9.81
N PRO A 48 7.34 -5.19 -11.08
CA PRO A 48 8.23 -4.05 -11.35
C PRO A 48 7.74 -2.79 -10.66
N GLY A 49 8.67 -2.03 -10.11
CA GLY A 49 8.37 -0.77 -9.46
C GLY A 49 7.86 -0.88 -8.04
N PHE A 50 7.74 -2.09 -7.51
CA PHE A 50 7.29 -2.27 -6.13
C PHE A 50 8.32 -1.72 -5.16
N VAL A 51 7.87 -0.96 -4.16
CA VAL A 51 8.73 -0.44 -3.10
C VAL A 51 8.40 -1.08 -1.76
N SER A 52 7.15 -0.99 -1.32
CA SER A 52 6.77 -1.51 0.00
C SER A 52 5.27 -1.66 0.14
N VAL A 53 4.86 -2.49 1.08
CA VAL A 53 3.48 -2.58 1.53
C VAL A 53 3.46 -2.54 3.05
N THR A 54 2.54 -1.77 3.60
CA THR A 54 2.28 -1.74 5.04
C THR A 54 0.81 -2.09 5.25
N LEU A 55 0.55 -3.03 6.12
CA LEU A 55 -0.82 -3.39 6.49
C LEU A 55 -1.10 -2.85 7.89
N LEU A 56 -2.21 -2.15 8.05
CA LEU A 56 -2.67 -1.65 9.34
C LEU A 56 -4.00 -2.30 9.67
N ALA A 57 -4.08 -2.93 10.83
CA ALA A 57 -5.31 -3.55 11.29
C ALA A 57 -6.00 -2.60 12.26
N ALA A 58 -7.26 -2.27 11.99
CA ALA A 58 -8.03 -1.45 12.93
C ALA A 58 -8.16 -2.21 14.25
N VAL A 59 -7.95 -1.49 15.35
CA VAL A 59 -7.93 -2.11 16.68
C VAL A 59 -9.30 -2.72 17.02
N ASP A 60 -10.38 -2.13 16.50
CA ASP A 60 -11.72 -2.64 16.74
C ASP A 60 -12.12 -3.76 15.77
N GLY A 61 -11.22 -4.15 14.88
CA GLY A 61 -11.47 -5.25 13.95
C GLY A 61 -12.23 -4.88 12.69
N SER A 62 -12.65 -3.62 12.54
CA SER A 62 -13.60 -3.23 11.50
C SER A 62 -12.98 -2.97 10.13
N ARG A 63 -11.65 -2.84 10.06
CA ARG A 63 -10.99 -2.49 8.80
C ARG A 63 -9.57 -3.02 8.77
N VAL A 64 -9.05 -3.17 7.55
CA VAL A 64 -7.63 -3.33 7.31
C VAL A 64 -7.25 -2.30 6.24
N ILE A 65 -6.16 -1.60 6.46
CA ILE A 65 -5.66 -0.61 5.50
C ILE A 65 -4.39 -1.17 4.87
N ASN A 66 -4.35 -1.18 3.55
CA ASN A 66 -3.20 -1.63 2.78
C ASN A 66 -2.58 -0.40 2.14
N ILE A 67 -1.33 -0.11 2.48
CA ILE A 67 -0.62 1.05 1.94
C ILE A 67 0.54 0.51 1.11
N ALA A 68 0.45 0.68 -0.22
CA ALA A 68 1.47 0.18 -1.14
C ALA A 68 2.21 1.36 -1.78
N GLN A 69 3.53 1.28 -1.76
CA GLN A 69 4.38 2.30 -2.38
C GLN A 69 4.96 1.74 -3.66
N TRP A 70 4.94 2.55 -4.72
CA TRP A 70 5.42 2.19 -6.05
C TRP A 70 6.35 3.28 -6.58
N ASP A 71 7.26 2.90 -7.49
CA ASP A 71 8.11 3.88 -8.16
C ASP A 71 7.29 4.90 -8.94
N GLY A 72 6.18 4.44 -9.52
CA GLY A 72 5.29 5.35 -10.24
C GLY A 72 3.90 4.77 -10.38
N PRO A 73 2.93 5.60 -10.80
CA PRO A 73 1.54 5.14 -10.92
C PRO A 73 1.36 4.08 -12.01
N ASP A 74 2.19 4.12 -13.05
CA ASP A 74 2.10 3.12 -14.12
C ASP A 74 2.39 1.71 -13.61
N ASP A 75 3.33 1.58 -12.67
CA ASP A 75 3.67 0.29 -12.10
C ASP A 75 2.51 -0.27 -11.29
N ALA A 76 1.84 0.59 -10.53
CA ALA A 76 0.67 0.18 -9.77
C ALA A 76 -0.46 -0.26 -10.71
N GLU A 77 -0.69 0.50 -11.77
CA GLU A 77 -1.70 0.20 -12.75
C GLU A 77 -1.44 -1.14 -13.43
N ALA A 78 -0.19 -1.37 -13.84
CA ALA A 78 0.18 -2.62 -14.50
C ALA A 78 -0.02 -3.81 -13.56
N THR A 79 0.23 -3.63 -12.28
CA THR A 79 0.01 -4.68 -11.29
C THR A 79 -1.46 -5.02 -11.16
N LEU A 80 -2.33 -4.00 -11.14
CA LEU A 80 -3.77 -4.24 -11.05
C LEU A 80 -4.30 -4.99 -12.28
N ALA A 81 -3.61 -4.87 -13.41
CA ALA A 81 -3.99 -5.59 -14.63
C ALA A 81 -3.47 -7.03 -14.66
N ASP A 82 -2.58 -7.40 -13.74
CA ASP A 82 -2.04 -8.77 -13.69
C ASP A 82 -3.13 -9.73 -13.23
N PRO A 83 -3.41 -10.81 -13.99
CA PRO A 83 -4.46 -11.76 -13.62
C PRO A 83 -4.29 -12.37 -12.23
N ARG A 84 -3.04 -12.58 -11.79
CA ARG A 84 -2.80 -13.14 -10.47
C ARG A 84 -3.17 -12.16 -9.38
N ALA A 85 -2.90 -10.86 -9.59
CA ALA A 85 -3.32 -9.83 -8.66
C ALA A 85 -4.84 -9.73 -8.61
N GLN A 86 -5.48 -9.90 -9.77
CA GLN A 86 -6.94 -9.86 -9.85
C GLN A 86 -7.59 -11.01 -9.10
N GLU A 87 -6.95 -12.18 -9.07
CA GLU A 87 -7.44 -13.31 -8.28
C GLU A 87 -7.47 -12.99 -6.80
N PHE A 88 -6.40 -12.36 -6.30
CA PHE A 88 -6.37 -11.96 -4.90
C PHE A 88 -7.38 -10.86 -4.62
N ALA A 89 -7.54 -9.92 -5.55
CA ALA A 89 -8.55 -8.86 -5.39
C ALA A 89 -9.96 -9.44 -5.27
N ALA A 90 -10.25 -10.49 -6.03
CA ALA A 90 -11.56 -11.17 -5.96
C ALA A 90 -11.75 -11.83 -4.59
N ARG A 91 -10.71 -12.45 -4.06
CA ARG A 91 -10.79 -13.06 -2.73
C ARG A 91 -11.01 -12.01 -1.65
N ILE A 92 -10.34 -10.86 -1.78
CA ILE A 92 -10.52 -9.76 -0.84
C ILE A 92 -11.96 -9.26 -0.89
N ALA A 93 -12.52 -9.13 -2.09
CA ALA A 93 -13.89 -8.63 -2.25
C ALA A 93 -14.93 -9.59 -1.66
N GLU A 94 -14.59 -10.88 -1.53
CA GLU A 94 -15.48 -11.82 -0.85
C GLU A 94 -15.48 -11.66 0.66
N LEU A 95 -14.41 -11.10 1.21
CA LEU A 95 -14.25 -10.94 2.65
C LEU A 95 -14.69 -9.57 3.15
N GLY A 96 -14.58 -8.55 2.31
CA GLY A 96 -14.87 -7.20 2.75
C GLY A 96 -15.14 -6.26 1.59
N VAL A 97 -15.25 -4.98 1.91
CA VAL A 97 -15.56 -3.94 0.93
C VAL A 97 -14.34 -3.04 0.78
N PRO A 98 -13.60 -3.17 -0.33
CA PRO A 98 -12.41 -2.33 -0.55
C PRO A 98 -12.76 -0.95 -1.08
N GLU A 99 -11.95 0.02 -0.69
CA GLU A 99 -12.09 1.39 -1.16
C GLU A 99 -10.67 1.89 -1.39
N ALA A 100 -10.26 1.95 -2.66
CA ALA A 100 -8.88 2.24 -3.02
C ALA A 100 -8.74 3.61 -3.64
N GLY A 101 -7.57 4.23 -3.43
CA GLY A 101 -7.22 5.48 -4.05
C GLY A 101 -5.72 5.61 -4.23
N VAL A 102 -5.32 6.49 -5.14
CA VAL A 102 -3.92 6.79 -5.37
C VAL A 102 -3.64 8.17 -4.78
N TYR A 103 -2.58 8.25 -4.01
CA TYR A 103 -2.26 9.45 -3.25
C TYR A 103 -0.80 9.82 -3.45
N ARG A 104 -0.49 11.06 -3.14
CA ARG A 104 0.89 11.51 -3.07
C ARG A 104 1.11 12.18 -1.72
N PRO A 105 2.31 12.11 -1.18
CA PRO A 105 2.59 12.84 0.06
C PRO A 105 2.40 14.34 -0.15
N ALA A 106 1.72 14.99 0.79
CA ALA A 106 1.48 16.42 0.73
C ALA A 106 2.15 17.16 1.87
N GLY A 107 2.65 16.43 2.86
CA GLY A 107 3.37 17.02 3.98
C GLY A 107 3.76 15.93 4.96
N GLN A 108 4.83 16.19 5.68
CA GLN A 108 5.27 15.29 6.73
C GLN A 108 5.86 16.14 7.84
N PHE A 109 5.39 15.88 9.04
CA PHE A 109 5.80 16.67 10.21
C PHE A 109 6.22 15.72 11.31
N THR A 110 7.29 16.09 12.00
CA THR A 110 7.77 15.30 13.13
C THR A 110 7.76 16.18 14.38
N ALA A 111 7.79 15.53 15.53
CA ALA A 111 7.89 16.27 16.77
C ALA A 111 9.20 17.06 16.82
N PRO A 112 9.22 18.23 17.49
CA PRO A 112 10.47 18.95 17.67
C PRO A 112 11.50 18.10 18.37
N ALA A 113 12.78 18.41 18.15
CA ALA A 113 13.84 17.71 18.83
C ALA A 113 13.65 17.80 20.33
N ARG A 114 13.89 16.68 21.01
CA ARG A 114 13.77 16.67 22.46
C ARG A 114 15.01 17.30 23.09
N THR A 115 14.77 18.04 24.14
CA THR A 115 15.86 18.54 24.96
C THR A 115 15.87 17.77 26.28
N ARG A 116 17.06 17.67 26.87
CA ARG A 116 17.18 16.92 28.13
C ARG A 116 17.56 17.84 29.23
#